data_9cc84ec178f7ae53e74c34b3e3812cb5
#
_entry.id   9cc84ec178f7ae53e74c34b3e3812cb5
#
_cell.length_a   1.000
_cell.length_b   1.000
_cell.length_c   1.000
_cell.angle_alpha   90.00
_cell.angle_beta   90.00
_cell.angle_gamma   90.00
#
_symmetry.space_group_name_H-M   'P 1'
#
loop_
_entity.id
_entity.type
_entity.pdbx_description
1 polymer ?
#
loop_
_entity_poly.entity_id
_entity_poly.type
_entity_poly.pdbx_seq_one_letter_code
_entity_poly.pdbx_strand_id
1 'polypeptide(L)'
;VRGRVTVKPEGLSRFVTALDNEGLHRWGPLAPCSRVSVEMDNPQLNWVGHAYMDSNEGDEPVENGFKDWDWARCEMANGDTCVVYDVRPQRGPHRVVAQRFSPNGDHEPFTPGQRFALPASGWRIPRGMCNEINEAPQIISTLEDTPFYARSLLRTTLMGEPVTAIHESLDIPRLVSLPVRLMLPWRM
;
A
#
# COMPACT_ATOMS: atom_id res chain seq x y z
N VAL A 1 -2.98 -11.47 -23.72
CA VAL A 1 -4.07 -11.04 -22.83
C VAL A 1 -4.91 -10.02 -23.59
N ARG A 2 -6.23 -10.18 -23.61
CA ARG A 2 -7.18 -9.26 -24.25
C ARG A 2 -8.41 -9.11 -23.38
N GLY A 3 -8.89 -7.87 -23.24
CA GLY A 3 -10.08 -7.58 -22.44
C GLY A 3 -10.19 -6.10 -22.10
N ARG A 4 -11.09 -5.78 -21.17
CA ARG A 4 -11.34 -4.43 -20.67
C ARG A 4 -11.29 -4.41 -19.15
N VAL A 5 -10.62 -3.39 -18.61
CA VAL A 5 -10.67 -3.04 -17.19
C VAL A 5 -11.28 -1.65 -17.10
N THR A 6 -12.36 -1.52 -16.34
CA THR A 6 -13.04 -0.24 -16.12
C THR A 6 -12.97 0.10 -14.64
N VAL A 7 -12.37 1.24 -14.30
CA VAL A 7 -12.37 1.79 -12.95
C VAL A 7 -13.32 2.97 -12.89
N LYS A 8 -14.20 2.96 -11.89
CA LYS A 8 -15.18 4.04 -11.64
C LYS A 8 -14.92 4.62 -10.25
N PRO A 9 -14.30 5.81 -10.12
CA PRO A 9 -14.21 6.52 -8.86
C PRO A 9 -15.61 6.82 -8.30
N GLU A 10 -15.81 6.62 -7.01
CA GLU A 10 -17.02 7.07 -6.29
C GLU A 10 -16.86 8.55 -5.91
N GLY A 11 -15.63 8.97 -5.58
CA GLY A 11 -15.23 10.37 -5.40
C GLY A 11 -13.73 10.53 -5.66
N LEU A 12 -13.31 11.77 -5.91
CA LEU A 12 -11.91 12.14 -6.06
C LEU A 12 -11.41 12.81 -4.80
N SER A 13 -10.25 12.41 -4.31
CA SER A 13 -9.58 13.05 -3.19
C SER A 13 -8.61 14.12 -3.67
N ARG A 14 -8.46 15.19 -2.85
CA ARG A 14 -7.44 16.22 -3.03
C ARG A 14 -6.33 16.12 -1.98
N PHE A 15 -6.35 15.07 -1.18
CA PHE A 15 -5.33 14.86 -0.16
C PHE A 15 -3.98 14.60 -0.80
N VAL A 16 -2.98 15.37 -0.37
CA VAL A 16 -1.56 15.15 -0.70
C VAL A 16 -0.74 15.41 0.56
N THR A 17 0.23 14.58 0.85
CA THR A 17 1.15 14.76 1.98
C THR A 17 2.57 14.42 1.58
N ALA A 18 3.53 15.10 2.23
CA ALA A 18 4.93 14.70 2.13
C ALA A 18 5.17 13.40 2.90
N LEU A 19 6.01 12.52 2.36
CA LEU A 19 6.46 11.29 3.01
C LEU A 19 7.80 11.44 3.71
N ASP A 20 8.57 12.47 3.37
CA ASP A 20 9.84 12.84 3.98
C ASP A 20 9.79 14.23 4.63
N ASN A 21 10.84 14.60 5.35
CA ASN A 21 10.90 15.89 6.06
C ASN A 21 11.19 17.08 5.12
N GLU A 22 11.85 16.81 4.01
CA GLU A 22 12.24 17.81 3.01
C GLU A 22 11.09 18.13 2.04
N GLY A 23 10.04 17.28 2.00
CA GLY A 23 8.90 17.43 1.12
C GLY A 23 9.19 17.07 -0.35
N LEU A 24 10.30 16.36 -0.57
CA LEU A 24 10.74 15.96 -1.92
C LEU A 24 9.96 14.76 -2.47
N HIS A 25 9.31 13.99 -1.58
CA HIS A 25 8.47 12.86 -1.98
C HIS A 25 7.06 13.07 -1.42
N ARG A 26 6.08 12.98 -2.28
CA ARG A 26 4.66 13.22 -1.97
C ARG A 26 3.82 12.03 -2.36
N TRP A 27 2.83 11.77 -1.56
CA TRP A 27 1.82 10.74 -1.81
C TRP A 27 0.42 11.35 -1.73
N GLY A 28 -0.45 10.95 -2.66
CA GLY A 28 -1.83 11.39 -2.67
C GLY A 28 -2.75 10.35 -3.32
N PRO A 29 -3.72 9.80 -2.58
CA PRO A 29 -4.79 9.01 -3.17
C PRO A 29 -5.66 9.88 -4.07
N LEU A 30 -5.75 9.50 -5.35
CA LEU A 30 -6.56 10.19 -6.34
C LEU A 30 -8.02 9.74 -6.29
N ALA A 31 -8.23 8.43 -6.18
CA ALA A 31 -9.54 7.81 -6.11
C ALA A 31 -9.49 6.62 -5.13
N PRO A 32 -9.49 6.92 -3.82
CA PRO A 32 -9.32 5.91 -2.78
C PRO A 32 -10.51 4.95 -2.67
N CYS A 33 -11.73 5.43 -2.96
CA CYS A 33 -12.95 4.63 -3.01
C CYS A 33 -13.39 4.52 -4.47
N SER A 34 -13.18 3.35 -5.05
CA SER A 34 -13.49 3.09 -6.46
C SER A 34 -14.03 1.69 -6.66
N ARG A 35 -14.74 1.50 -7.76
CA ARG A 35 -15.17 0.19 -8.23
C ARG A 35 -14.42 -0.20 -9.48
N VAL A 36 -14.08 -1.47 -9.59
CA VAL A 36 -13.48 -2.03 -10.80
C VAL A 36 -14.35 -3.13 -11.37
N SER A 37 -14.45 -3.15 -12.69
CA SER A 37 -15.02 -4.23 -13.47
C SER A 37 -13.97 -4.72 -14.45
N VAL A 38 -13.74 -6.01 -14.46
CA VAL A 38 -12.78 -6.71 -15.31
C VAL A 38 -13.54 -7.68 -16.21
N GLU A 39 -13.39 -7.51 -17.51
CA GLU A 39 -13.99 -8.32 -18.58
C GLU A 39 -12.87 -8.78 -19.51
N MET A 40 -12.43 -10.03 -19.37
CA MET A 40 -11.32 -10.57 -20.15
C MET A 40 -11.82 -11.65 -21.12
N ASP A 41 -11.42 -11.54 -22.37
CA ASP A 41 -11.69 -12.52 -23.42
C ASP A 41 -10.68 -13.69 -23.38
N ASN A 42 -9.41 -13.36 -23.06
CA ASN A 42 -8.34 -14.35 -23.02
C ASN A 42 -7.28 -13.97 -21.93
N PRO A 43 -7.19 -14.74 -20.82
CA PRO A 43 -8.09 -15.83 -20.42
C PRO A 43 -9.50 -15.32 -20.16
N GLN A 44 -10.50 -16.17 -20.30
CA GLN A 44 -11.88 -15.79 -19.99
C GLN A 44 -12.03 -15.62 -18.48
N LEU A 45 -12.20 -14.37 -18.04
CA LEU A 45 -12.28 -14.00 -16.64
C LEU A 45 -13.11 -12.72 -16.48
N ASN A 46 -14.18 -12.80 -15.70
CA ASN A 46 -15.03 -11.65 -15.40
C ASN A 46 -15.24 -11.55 -13.91
N TRP A 47 -15.03 -10.34 -13.38
CA TRP A 47 -15.28 -10.05 -11.97
C TRP A 47 -15.46 -8.55 -11.73
N VAL A 48 -16.04 -8.21 -10.57
CA VAL A 48 -16.19 -6.85 -10.08
C VAL A 48 -15.62 -6.78 -8.65
N GLY A 49 -15.17 -5.63 -8.25
CA GLY A 49 -14.60 -5.45 -6.90
C GLY A 49 -14.30 -4.00 -6.57
N HIS A 50 -13.61 -3.83 -5.45
CA HIS A 50 -13.09 -2.53 -5.02
C HIS A 50 -11.78 -2.22 -5.71
N ALA A 51 -11.59 -0.95 -6.03
CA ALA A 51 -10.36 -0.43 -6.60
C ALA A 51 -9.86 0.75 -5.77
N TYR A 52 -8.59 1.00 -5.92
CA TYR A 52 -7.89 2.11 -5.28
C TYR A 52 -6.88 2.68 -6.27
N MET A 53 -6.77 3.98 -6.31
CA MET A 53 -5.80 4.67 -7.18
C MET A 53 -5.14 5.81 -6.43
N ASP A 54 -3.82 5.82 -6.44
CA ASP A 54 -2.99 6.88 -5.85
C ASP A 54 -1.87 7.32 -6.79
N SER A 55 -1.15 8.35 -6.34
CA SER A 55 0.05 8.85 -6.98
C SER A 55 1.15 8.99 -5.94
N ASN A 56 2.35 8.58 -6.31
CA ASN A 56 3.58 8.92 -5.63
C ASN A 56 4.42 9.80 -6.57
N GLU A 57 4.85 10.95 -6.06
CA GLU A 57 5.66 11.92 -6.79
C GLU A 57 6.95 12.19 -6.04
N GLY A 58 8.07 12.29 -6.76
CA GLY A 58 9.37 12.58 -6.18
C GLY A 58 10.16 13.57 -7.03
N ASP A 59 10.79 14.54 -6.37
CA ASP A 59 11.71 15.50 -7.02
C ASP A 59 13.14 14.95 -7.08
N GLU A 60 13.38 13.76 -6.52
CA GLU A 60 14.64 13.01 -6.58
C GLU A 60 14.37 11.49 -6.64
N PRO A 61 15.41 10.66 -6.94
CA PRO A 61 15.29 9.21 -6.89
C PRO A 61 14.86 8.69 -5.50
N VAL A 62 13.97 7.70 -5.47
CA VAL A 62 13.39 7.14 -4.25
C VAL A 62 14.43 6.61 -3.25
N GLU A 63 15.56 6.13 -3.73
CA GLU A 63 16.68 5.64 -2.92
C GLU A 63 17.38 6.73 -2.11
N ASN A 64 17.25 7.99 -2.49
CA ASN A 64 17.77 9.11 -1.72
C ASN A 64 16.88 9.44 -0.52
N GLY A 65 15.58 9.24 -0.68
CA GLY A 65 14.57 9.57 0.33
C GLY A 65 14.36 8.48 1.37
N PHE A 66 14.37 7.21 0.98
CA PHE A 66 13.89 6.13 1.85
C PHE A 66 14.82 4.92 1.94
N LYS A 67 14.76 4.26 3.10
CA LYS A 67 15.34 2.93 3.34
C LYS A 67 14.36 1.84 2.92
N ASP A 68 13.14 1.95 3.41
CA ASP A 68 12.07 1.00 3.19
C ASP A 68 10.73 1.61 3.62
N TRP A 69 9.63 0.96 3.26
CA TRP A 69 8.30 1.27 3.78
C TRP A 69 7.41 0.04 3.83
N ASP A 70 6.39 0.15 4.68
CA ASP A 70 5.20 -0.68 4.64
C ASP A 70 4.00 0.19 4.26
N TRP A 71 3.18 -0.27 3.35
CA TRP A 71 1.95 0.39 2.96
C TRP A 71 0.80 -0.60 3.06
N ALA A 72 -0.35 -0.14 3.54
CA ALA A 72 -1.52 -0.99 3.63
C ALA A 72 -2.79 -0.20 3.34
N ARG A 73 -3.76 -0.85 2.71
CA ARG A 73 -5.12 -0.34 2.54
C ARG A 73 -6.16 -1.39 2.85
N CYS A 74 -7.29 -0.96 3.38
CA CYS A 74 -8.47 -1.81 3.56
C CYS A 74 -9.74 -1.01 3.27
N GLU A 75 -10.80 -1.73 2.96
CA GLU A 75 -12.15 -1.21 2.92
C GLU A 75 -12.82 -1.45 4.26
N MET A 76 -13.52 -0.44 4.77
CA MET A 76 -14.31 -0.48 5.98
C MET A 76 -15.75 -0.94 5.67
N ALA A 77 -16.48 -1.40 6.68
CA ALA A 77 -17.85 -1.86 6.52
C ALA A 77 -18.81 -0.78 5.97
N ASN A 78 -18.51 0.49 6.20
CA ASN A 78 -19.28 1.64 5.70
C ASN A 78 -18.89 2.08 4.27
N GLY A 79 -17.95 1.39 3.61
CA GLY A 79 -17.45 1.73 2.28
C GLY A 79 -16.28 2.72 2.25
N ASP A 80 -15.83 3.22 3.40
CA ASP A 80 -14.62 4.04 3.48
C ASP A 80 -13.37 3.20 3.17
N THR A 81 -12.31 3.86 2.75
CA THR A 81 -10.99 3.25 2.57
C THR A 81 -10.02 3.80 3.62
N CYS A 82 -9.44 2.94 4.42
CA CYS A 82 -8.33 3.29 5.31
C CYS A 82 -6.99 2.93 4.67
N VAL A 83 -6.02 3.85 4.80
CA VAL A 83 -4.65 3.66 4.34
C VAL A 83 -3.68 3.95 5.48
N VAL A 84 -2.70 3.07 5.64
CA VAL A 84 -1.56 3.26 6.55
C VAL A 84 -0.30 3.22 5.72
N TYR A 85 0.44 4.31 5.68
CA TYR A 85 1.75 4.42 5.04
C TYR A 85 2.81 4.62 6.11
N ASP A 86 3.61 3.61 6.31
CA ASP A 86 4.64 3.53 7.35
C ASP A 86 6.02 3.61 6.69
N VAL A 87 6.67 4.77 6.78
CA VAL A 87 7.85 5.14 6.00
C VAL A 87 9.07 5.28 6.89
N ARG A 88 10.18 4.69 6.46
CA ARG A 88 11.49 4.85 7.11
C ARG A 88 12.44 5.62 6.18
N PRO A 89 12.53 6.95 6.36
CA PRO A 89 13.38 7.77 5.51
C PRO A 89 14.88 7.49 5.73
N GLN A 90 15.70 7.85 4.75
CA GLN A 90 17.17 7.80 4.88
C GLN A 90 17.65 8.73 5.99
N ARG A 91 16.98 9.87 6.15
CA ARG A 91 17.29 10.91 7.15
C ARG A 91 16.03 11.29 7.91
N GLY A 92 16.19 11.58 9.20
CA GLY A 92 15.08 11.99 10.04
C GLY A 92 14.31 10.84 10.71
N PRO A 93 13.24 11.15 11.40
CA PRO A 93 12.45 10.19 12.16
C PRO A 93 11.59 9.32 11.22
N HIS A 94 11.25 8.15 11.72
CA HIS A 94 10.20 7.29 11.20
C HIS A 94 8.86 8.06 11.12
N ARG A 95 8.10 7.84 10.05
CA ARG A 95 6.84 8.54 9.81
C ARG A 95 5.73 7.56 9.48
N VAL A 96 4.60 7.71 10.15
CA VAL A 96 3.38 6.99 9.83
C VAL A 96 2.33 8.01 9.39
N VAL A 97 1.76 7.80 8.22
CA VAL A 97 0.60 8.52 7.70
C VAL A 97 -0.57 7.55 7.69
N ALA A 98 -1.59 7.82 8.50
CA ALA A 98 -2.80 7.03 8.53
C ALA A 98 -4.00 7.93 8.21
N GLN A 99 -4.75 7.58 7.15
CA GLN A 99 -5.85 8.37 6.62
C GLN A 99 -7.04 7.48 6.28
N ARG A 100 -8.23 7.94 6.67
CA ARG A 100 -9.51 7.42 6.22
C ARG A 100 -10.04 8.31 5.09
N PHE A 101 -10.54 7.70 4.04
CA PHE A 101 -11.17 8.36 2.90
C PHE A 101 -12.59 7.85 2.77
N SER A 102 -13.54 8.75 2.57
CA SER A 102 -14.93 8.41 2.31
C SER A 102 -15.25 8.41 0.81
N PRO A 103 -16.33 7.75 0.37
CA PRO A 103 -16.72 7.70 -1.03
C PRO A 103 -16.98 9.07 -1.68
N ASN A 104 -17.28 10.11 -0.91
CA ASN A 104 -17.46 11.49 -1.42
C ASN A 104 -16.13 12.26 -1.62
N GLY A 105 -14.97 11.64 -1.26
CA GLY A 105 -13.65 12.24 -1.38
C GLY A 105 -13.15 12.99 -0.14
N ASP A 106 -13.93 13.05 0.93
CA ASP A 106 -13.49 13.61 2.20
C ASP A 106 -12.46 12.69 2.85
N HIS A 107 -11.60 13.25 3.69
CA HIS A 107 -10.58 12.50 4.38
C HIS A 107 -10.37 12.99 5.81
N GLU A 108 -9.93 12.10 6.69
CA GLU A 108 -9.52 12.44 8.05
C GLU A 108 -8.38 11.54 8.53
N PRO A 109 -7.45 12.07 9.36
CA PRO A 109 -6.42 11.25 9.97
C PRO A 109 -6.99 10.35 11.07
N PHE A 110 -6.34 9.20 11.30
CA PHE A 110 -6.64 8.33 12.43
C PHE A 110 -5.34 7.79 13.05
N THR A 111 -5.44 7.21 14.24
CA THR A 111 -4.32 6.56 14.91
C THR A 111 -4.37 5.06 14.64
N PRO A 112 -3.41 4.48 13.90
CA PRO A 112 -3.49 3.07 13.46
C PRO A 112 -3.08 2.06 14.52
N GLY A 113 -2.86 2.49 15.78
CA GLY A 113 -2.41 1.64 16.88
C GLY A 113 -0.91 1.34 16.87
N GLN A 114 -0.52 0.28 17.56
CA GLN A 114 0.89 -0.13 17.69
C GLN A 114 1.35 -0.88 16.44
N ARG A 115 2.60 -0.62 16.03
CA ARG A 115 3.27 -1.38 14.97
C ARG A 115 3.82 -2.70 15.50
N PHE A 116 3.56 -3.77 14.77
CA PHE A 116 4.08 -5.11 15.01
C PHE A 116 4.98 -5.53 13.85
N ALA A 117 6.11 -6.17 14.16
CA ALA A 117 6.87 -6.89 13.17
C ALA A 117 6.13 -8.18 12.78
N LEU A 118 6.05 -8.45 11.49
CA LEU A 118 5.45 -9.65 10.94
C LEU A 118 6.54 -10.63 10.47
N PRO A 119 6.22 -11.92 10.30
CA PRO A 119 7.15 -12.86 9.68
C PRO A 119 7.64 -12.33 8.33
N ALA A 120 8.94 -12.36 8.10
CA ALA A 120 9.53 -11.96 6.83
C ALA A 120 8.98 -12.83 5.68
N SER A 121 9.02 -12.29 4.44
CA SER A 121 8.63 -13.05 3.26
C SER A 121 9.60 -14.18 2.93
N GLY A 122 9.34 -14.99 1.91
CA GLY A 122 10.25 -16.03 1.42
C GLY A 122 11.59 -15.46 0.95
N TRP A 123 11.59 -14.28 0.33
CA TRP A 123 12.80 -13.52 0.00
C TRP A 123 13.35 -12.71 1.18
N ARG A 124 12.83 -12.97 2.40
CA ARG A 124 13.25 -12.28 3.64
C ARG A 124 13.06 -10.77 3.59
N ILE A 125 12.01 -10.29 2.92
CA ILE A 125 11.61 -8.89 3.02
C ILE A 125 11.00 -8.69 4.41
N PRO A 126 11.53 -7.76 5.24
CA PRO A 126 10.92 -7.41 6.51
C PRO A 126 9.52 -6.83 6.26
N ARG A 127 8.57 -7.20 7.11
CA ARG A 127 7.19 -6.71 7.03
C ARG A 127 6.75 -6.18 8.38
N GLY A 128 5.96 -5.14 8.39
CA GLY A 128 5.37 -4.61 9.61
C GLY A 128 4.01 -3.98 9.35
N MET A 129 3.12 -4.09 10.33
CA MET A 129 1.78 -3.51 10.22
C MET A 129 1.28 -3.05 11.59
N CYS A 130 0.52 -1.97 11.60
CA CYS A 130 -0.15 -1.46 12.78
C CYS A 130 -1.40 -2.29 13.12
N ASN A 131 -1.70 -2.37 14.41
CA ASN A 131 -2.92 -2.97 14.94
C ASN A 131 -3.37 -2.20 16.19
N GLU A 132 -4.65 -1.93 16.31
CA GLU A 132 -5.21 -1.24 17.48
C GLU A 132 -5.34 -2.14 18.70
N ILE A 133 -5.50 -3.44 18.49
CA ILE A 133 -5.47 -4.42 19.58
C ILE A 133 -4.03 -4.87 19.84
N ASN A 134 -3.73 -5.28 21.08
CA ASN A 134 -2.38 -5.70 21.47
C ASN A 134 -2.05 -7.12 21.00
N GLU A 135 -2.23 -7.37 19.70
CA GLU A 135 -1.93 -8.63 19.03
C GLU A 135 -1.32 -8.34 17.66
N ALA A 136 -0.36 -9.16 17.23
CA ALA A 136 0.22 -9.00 15.91
C ALA A 136 -0.82 -9.29 14.81
N PRO A 137 -0.89 -8.46 13.74
CA PRO A 137 -1.72 -8.77 12.58
C PRO A 137 -1.39 -10.15 12.00
N GLN A 138 -2.40 -10.82 11.48
CA GLN A 138 -2.26 -12.14 10.89
C GLN A 138 -2.04 -12.06 9.38
N ILE A 139 -0.96 -12.66 8.87
CA ILE A 139 -0.78 -12.86 7.43
C ILE A 139 -1.73 -13.97 6.97
N ILE A 140 -2.67 -13.64 6.09
CA ILE A 140 -3.59 -14.60 5.47
C ILE A 140 -2.89 -15.31 4.31
N SER A 141 -2.23 -14.51 3.45
CA SER A 141 -1.47 -15.03 2.31
C SER A 141 -0.42 -14.03 1.84
N THR A 142 0.64 -14.53 1.23
CA THR A 142 1.58 -13.71 0.45
C THR A 142 1.19 -13.81 -1.01
N LEU A 143 0.79 -12.70 -1.61
CA LEU A 143 0.30 -12.62 -2.99
C LEU A 143 1.44 -12.47 -3.98
N GLU A 144 2.48 -11.76 -3.58
CA GLU A 144 3.69 -11.53 -4.36
C GLU A 144 4.91 -11.51 -3.43
N ASP A 145 6.01 -12.11 -3.87
CA ASP A 145 7.26 -12.16 -3.11
C ASP A 145 8.45 -12.10 -4.07
N THR A 146 9.27 -11.08 -3.92
CA THR A 146 10.37 -10.76 -4.82
C THR A 146 11.60 -10.39 -4.00
N PRO A 147 12.79 -10.30 -4.60
CA PRO A 147 14.00 -9.94 -3.87
C PRO A 147 13.96 -8.60 -3.13
N PHE A 148 13.04 -7.71 -3.47
CA PHE A 148 12.96 -6.35 -2.93
C PHE A 148 11.56 -5.92 -2.48
N TYR A 149 10.52 -6.72 -2.78
CA TYR A 149 9.13 -6.34 -2.54
C TYR A 149 8.30 -7.55 -2.15
N ALA A 150 7.38 -7.37 -1.21
CA ALA A 150 6.37 -8.37 -0.87
C ALA A 150 4.98 -7.74 -0.79
N ARG A 151 3.98 -8.42 -1.37
CA ARG A 151 2.56 -8.07 -1.24
C ARG A 151 1.84 -9.16 -0.48
N SER A 152 1.07 -8.78 0.52
CA SER A 152 0.39 -9.72 1.41
C SER A 152 -1.07 -9.34 1.60
N LEU A 153 -1.87 -10.30 1.96
CA LEU A 153 -3.21 -10.12 2.50
C LEU A 153 -3.12 -10.33 4.01
N LEU A 154 -3.54 -9.33 4.78
CA LEU A 154 -3.46 -9.32 6.25
C LEU A 154 -4.84 -9.21 6.88
N ARG A 155 -4.99 -9.75 8.09
CA ARG A 155 -6.07 -9.41 9.01
C ARG A 155 -5.50 -8.54 10.13
N THR A 156 -6.11 -7.39 10.37
CA THR A 156 -5.75 -6.43 11.42
C THR A 156 -7.01 -5.74 11.94
N THR A 157 -6.88 -4.91 12.97
CA THR A 157 -7.97 -4.05 13.48
C THR A 157 -7.58 -2.60 13.29
N LEU A 158 -8.40 -1.86 12.57
CA LEU A 158 -8.24 -0.42 12.34
C LEU A 158 -9.57 0.28 12.58
N MET A 159 -9.57 1.43 13.25
CA MET A 159 -10.76 2.21 13.61
C MET A 159 -11.85 1.39 14.32
N GLY A 160 -11.40 0.46 15.19
CA GLY A 160 -12.29 -0.43 15.96
C GLY A 160 -12.85 -1.61 15.17
N GLU A 161 -12.57 -1.75 13.88
CA GLU A 161 -13.07 -2.84 13.03
C GLU A 161 -11.99 -3.86 12.69
N PRO A 162 -12.29 -5.17 12.73
CA PRO A 162 -11.44 -6.19 12.12
C PRO A 162 -11.55 -6.09 10.60
N VAL A 163 -10.43 -5.84 9.94
CA VAL A 163 -10.37 -5.63 8.49
C VAL A 163 -9.39 -6.58 7.81
N THR A 164 -9.62 -6.82 6.53
CA THR A 164 -8.67 -7.48 5.65
C THR A 164 -7.99 -6.42 4.80
N ALA A 165 -6.67 -6.30 4.93
CA ALA A 165 -5.88 -5.28 4.24
C ALA A 165 -4.97 -5.89 3.17
N ILE A 166 -4.87 -5.23 2.02
CA ILE A 166 -3.74 -5.40 1.11
C ILE A 166 -2.56 -4.67 1.74
N HIS A 167 -1.44 -5.34 1.84
CA HIS A 167 -0.23 -4.83 2.48
C HIS A 167 0.98 -5.04 1.58
N GLU A 168 1.83 -4.03 1.51
CA GLU A 168 3.03 -4.00 0.68
C GLU A 168 4.22 -3.60 1.51
N SER A 169 5.33 -4.30 1.34
CA SER A 169 6.63 -3.95 1.93
C SER A 169 7.67 -3.82 0.84
N LEU A 170 8.42 -2.74 0.84
CA LEU A 170 9.48 -2.47 -0.12
C LEU A 170 10.79 -2.22 0.61
N ASP A 171 11.85 -2.89 0.13
CA ASP A 171 13.25 -2.72 0.57
C ASP A 171 14.01 -1.98 -0.54
N ILE A 172 14.26 -0.69 -0.35
CA ILE A 172 14.88 0.18 -1.36
C ILE A 172 16.33 -0.20 -1.65
N PRO A 173 17.22 -0.43 -0.67
CA PRO A 173 18.57 -0.90 -0.93
C PRO A 173 18.63 -2.14 -1.82
N ARG A 174 17.69 -3.08 -1.64
CA ARG A 174 17.62 -4.26 -2.52
C ARG A 174 17.10 -3.91 -3.90
N LEU A 175 16.09 -3.05 -4.01
CA LEU A 175 15.54 -2.60 -5.30
C LEU A 175 16.64 -2.02 -6.20
N VAL A 176 17.52 -1.18 -5.65
CA VAL A 176 18.58 -0.52 -6.40
C VAL A 176 19.87 -1.33 -6.53
N SER A 177 19.94 -2.51 -5.92
CA SER A 177 21.11 -3.40 -6.02
C SER A 177 21.32 -3.87 -7.46
N LEU A 178 22.59 -4.04 -7.84
CA LEU A 178 22.95 -4.45 -9.20
C LEU A 178 22.28 -5.79 -9.63
N PRO A 179 22.25 -6.84 -8.79
CA PRO A 179 21.57 -8.08 -9.17
C PRO A 179 20.08 -7.87 -9.48
N VAL A 180 19.37 -7.10 -8.67
CA VAL A 180 17.93 -6.82 -8.86
C VAL A 180 17.73 -5.99 -10.12
N ARG A 181 18.52 -4.92 -10.35
CA ARG A 181 18.45 -4.11 -11.58
C ARG A 181 18.65 -4.93 -12.85
N LEU A 182 19.55 -5.90 -12.82
CA LEU A 182 19.77 -6.81 -13.95
C LEU A 182 18.60 -7.79 -14.16
N MET A 183 17.86 -8.13 -13.10
CA MET A 183 16.70 -9.04 -13.17
C MET A 183 15.41 -8.35 -13.61
N LEU A 184 15.24 -7.04 -13.34
CA LEU A 184 14.00 -6.30 -13.61
C LEU A 184 13.49 -6.43 -15.06
N PRO A 185 14.33 -6.35 -16.12
CA PRO A 185 13.87 -6.45 -17.50
C PRO A 185 13.28 -7.83 -17.85
N TRP A 186 13.62 -8.87 -17.11
CA TRP A 186 13.21 -10.26 -17.37
C TRP A 186 11.96 -10.69 -16.60
N ARG A 187 11.46 -9.81 -15.76
CA ARG A 187 10.29 -10.04 -14.97
C ARG A 187 9.07 -9.39 -15.63
N MET A 188 8.55 -10.06 -16.64
CA MET A 188 7.26 -9.72 -17.23
C MET A 188 6.31 -10.90 -17.17
#